data_3baa90a0232e764900698f165fbfa925
#
_entry.id   3baa90a0232e764900698f165fbfa925
#
_cell.length_a   1.000
_cell.length_b   1.000
_cell.length_c   1.000
_cell.angle_alpha   90.00
_cell.angle_beta   90.00
_cell.angle_gamma   90.00
#
_symmetry.space_group_name_H-M   'P 1'
#
loop_
_entity.id
_entity.type
_entity.pdbx_description
1 polymer ?
#
loop_
_entity_poly.entity_id
_entity_poly.type
_entity_poly.pdbx_seq_one_letter_code
_entity_poly.pdbx_strand_id
1 'polypeptide(L)'
;MKKYIFTAITCLFSTLLLAQNQDSLTIRRIYDEALSKGKSYEWLRQLTQNVGARLSGSEGYKKAVQWSKQAMEAEQVDRVFLQDVMVPHWVRGAKEVAYILNGTKKTIVPIAALGGSVGTPAKGITAEVIEVKSFPELRALGEAKVKGKIVFFNRPMDSKKIQTFEAYGGAVDQRGAGATEASKLGAVGAIVRSMSSTLNDFPHTGSTRYGVGVP
;
A
#
# COMPACT_ATOMS: atom_id res chain seq x y z
N MET A 1 0.20 41.49 55.68
CA MET A 1 0.53 40.26 54.95
C MET A 1 -0.61 39.72 54.05
N LYS A 2 -1.84 39.54 54.50
CA LYS A 2 -2.96 39.01 53.66
C LYS A 2 -3.26 39.83 52.39
N LYS A 3 -3.17 41.18 52.42
CA LYS A 3 -3.39 42.03 51.24
C LYS A 3 -2.36 41.84 50.13
N TYR A 4 -1.10 41.62 50.45
CA TYR A 4 0.00 41.44 49.47
C TYR A 4 -0.07 40.04 48.82
N ILE A 5 -0.55 39.05 49.58
CA ILE A 5 -0.76 37.67 49.05
C ILE A 5 -1.87 37.68 48.00
N PHE A 6 -2.97 38.39 48.26
CA PHE A 6 -4.07 38.50 47.32
C PHE A 6 -3.66 39.23 46.02
N THR A 7 -2.91 40.31 46.12
CA THR A 7 -2.36 41.06 44.96
C THR A 7 -1.41 40.18 44.15
N ALA A 8 -0.52 39.42 44.79
CA ALA A 8 0.39 38.52 44.10
C ALA A 8 -0.31 37.39 43.34
N ILE A 9 -1.35 36.80 43.92
CA ILE A 9 -2.18 35.77 43.28
C ILE A 9 -2.94 36.33 42.06
N THR A 10 -3.47 37.56 42.17
CA THR A 10 -4.18 38.19 41.04
C THR A 10 -3.24 38.50 39.87
N CYS A 11 -2.00 38.98 40.16
CA CYS A 11 -1.00 39.21 39.13
C CYS A 11 -0.55 37.90 38.44
N LEU A 12 -0.43 36.78 39.19
CA LEU A 12 -0.08 35.48 38.63
C LEU A 12 -1.15 34.95 37.70
N PHE A 13 -2.43 35.14 38.05
CA PHE A 13 -3.56 34.73 37.20
C PHE A 13 -3.64 35.56 35.90
N SER A 14 -3.31 36.84 35.96
CA SER A 14 -3.33 37.72 34.77
C SER A 14 -2.25 37.34 33.76
N THR A 15 -1.08 36.89 34.20
CA THR A 15 -0.01 36.44 33.28
C THR A 15 -0.34 35.13 32.58
N LEU A 16 -1.06 34.21 33.23
CA LEU A 16 -1.53 32.96 32.63
C LEU A 16 -2.55 33.19 31.52
N LEU A 17 -3.47 34.15 31.67
CA LEU A 17 -4.45 34.50 30.65
C LEU A 17 -3.82 35.11 29.38
N LEU A 18 -2.75 35.89 29.54
CA LEU A 18 -2.02 36.49 28.41
C LEU A 18 -1.25 35.43 27.60
N ALA A 19 -0.67 34.45 28.27
CA ALA A 19 0.03 33.34 27.60
C ALA A 19 -0.90 32.50 26.74
N GLN A 20 -2.10 32.14 27.23
CA GLN A 20 -3.09 31.40 26.45
C GLN A 20 -3.56 32.15 25.19
N ASN A 21 -3.64 33.49 25.25
CA ASN A 21 -4.01 34.29 24.10
C ASN A 21 -2.93 34.29 23.00
N GLN A 22 -1.65 34.31 23.37
CA GLN A 22 -0.53 34.25 22.42
C GLN A 22 -0.43 32.91 21.71
N ASP A 23 -0.65 31.81 22.41
CA ASP A 23 -0.66 30.46 21.82
C ASP A 23 -1.80 30.32 20.83
N SER A 24 -2.99 30.79 21.19
CA SER A 24 -4.17 30.79 20.32
C SER A 24 -3.94 31.58 19.02
N LEU A 25 -3.33 32.77 19.13
CA LEU A 25 -2.99 33.58 17.97
C LEU A 25 -1.91 32.92 17.10
N THR A 26 -0.93 32.29 17.71
CA THR A 26 0.13 31.55 16.99
C THR A 26 -0.44 30.37 16.24
N ILE A 27 -1.29 29.56 16.89
CA ILE A 27 -1.97 28.45 16.25
C ILE A 27 -2.83 28.93 15.07
N ARG A 28 -3.58 30.02 15.25
CA ARG A 28 -4.38 30.59 14.16
C ARG A 28 -3.51 31.01 12.98
N ARG A 29 -2.39 31.65 13.19
CA ARG A 29 -1.45 32.03 12.12
C ARG A 29 -0.92 30.81 11.36
N ILE A 30 -0.61 29.72 12.08
CA ILE A 30 -0.18 28.46 11.45
C ILE A 30 -1.31 27.90 10.55
N TYR A 31 -2.55 27.90 11.03
CA TYR A 31 -3.69 27.46 10.24
C TYR A 31 -3.91 28.35 9.00
N ASP A 32 -3.91 29.66 9.18
CA ASP A 32 -4.11 30.62 8.08
C ASP A 32 -3.02 30.46 7.01
N GLU A 33 -1.75 30.31 7.42
CA GLU A 33 -0.64 30.07 6.50
C GLU A 33 -0.80 28.73 5.76
N ALA A 34 -1.10 27.64 6.48
CA ALA A 34 -1.26 26.31 5.89
C ALA A 34 -2.43 26.26 4.91
N LEU A 35 -3.56 26.90 5.22
CA LEU A 35 -4.75 26.88 4.38
C LEU A 35 -4.67 27.84 3.18
N SER A 36 -4.01 28.99 3.34
CA SER A 36 -3.94 30.02 2.27
C SER A 36 -2.72 29.89 1.37
N LYS A 37 -1.59 29.37 1.89
CA LYS A 37 -0.31 29.28 1.17
C LYS A 37 0.27 27.86 1.12
N GLY A 38 -0.51 26.85 1.53
CA GLY A 38 -0.08 25.46 1.52
C GLY A 38 0.30 24.99 0.12
N LYS A 39 1.47 24.38 -0.04
CA LYS A 39 2.00 23.90 -1.32
C LYS A 39 1.72 22.43 -1.61
N SER A 40 1.03 21.73 -0.71
CA SER A 40 0.82 20.27 -0.78
C SER A 40 0.18 19.82 -2.08
N TYR A 41 -0.83 20.55 -2.57
CA TYR A 41 -1.49 20.23 -3.83
C TYR A 41 -0.52 20.38 -5.01
N GLU A 42 0.23 21.48 -5.07
CA GLU A 42 1.19 21.73 -6.14
C GLU A 42 2.32 20.70 -6.13
N TRP A 43 2.83 20.34 -4.96
CA TRP A 43 3.83 19.27 -4.83
C TRP A 43 3.29 17.92 -5.28
N LEU A 44 2.06 17.58 -4.91
CA LEU A 44 1.41 16.36 -5.37
C LEU A 44 1.23 16.38 -6.91
N ARG A 45 0.81 17.52 -7.46
CA ARG A 45 0.69 17.71 -8.91
C ARG A 45 2.03 17.48 -9.62
N GLN A 46 3.12 18.07 -9.11
CA GLN A 46 4.47 17.89 -9.64
C GLN A 46 4.90 16.41 -9.60
N LEU A 47 4.72 15.74 -8.47
CA LEU A 47 5.06 14.33 -8.31
C LEU A 47 4.25 13.42 -9.24
N THR A 48 2.98 13.72 -9.47
CA THR A 48 2.12 12.87 -10.30
C THR A 48 2.30 13.12 -11.79
N GLN A 49 2.44 14.37 -12.20
CA GLN A 49 2.52 14.75 -13.61
C GLN A 49 3.95 14.72 -14.18
N ASN A 50 4.94 15.16 -13.40
CA ASN A 50 6.31 15.32 -13.91
C ASN A 50 7.23 14.15 -13.52
N VAL A 51 7.02 13.53 -12.38
CA VAL A 51 7.78 12.35 -11.94
C VAL A 51 7.06 11.05 -12.30
N GLY A 52 5.75 10.97 -12.04
CA GLY A 52 4.93 9.81 -12.37
C GLY A 52 5.12 8.63 -11.41
N ALA A 53 5.08 7.41 -11.96
CA ALA A 53 5.24 6.17 -11.19
C ALA A 53 6.65 6.08 -10.58
N ARG A 54 6.72 5.77 -9.27
CA ARG A 54 7.96 5.85 -8.48
C ARG A 54 8.09 4.74 -7.44
N LEU A 55 7.99 3.50 -7.90
CA LEU A 55 8.27 2.35 -7.02
C LEU A 55 9.70 2.44 -6.46
N SER A 56 9.90 1.94 -5.25
CA SER A 56 11.21 1.95 -4.59
C SER A 56 12.29 1.34 -5.49
N GLY A 57 13.46 1.99 -5.56
CA GLY A 57 14.58 1.56 -6.41
C GLY A 57 14.43 1.83 -7.92
N SER A 58 13.28 2.32 -8.40
CA SER A 58 13.07 2.62 -9.83
C SER A 58 13.67 3.96 -10.25
N GLU A 59 13.79 4.21 -11.56
CA GLU A 59 14.22 5.50 -12.10
C GLU A 59 13.24 6.63 -11.72
N GLY A 60 11.94 6.35 -11.66
CA GLY A 60 10.94 7.30 -11.14
C GLY A 60 11.18 7.66 -9.68
N TYR A 61 11.60 6.68 -8.85
CA TYR A 61 12.00 6.93 -7.47
C TYR A 61 13.21 7.87 -7.38
N LYS A 62 14.25 7.63 -8.17
CA LYS A 62 15.44 8.51 -8.21
C LYS A 62 15.06 9.95 -8.59
N LYS A 63 14.20 10.11 -9.60
CA LYS A 63 13.66 11.44 -9.98
C LYS A 63 12.89 12.09 -8.84
N ALA A 64 12.06 11.32 -8.12
CA ALA A 64 11.33 11.83 -6.97
C ALA A 64 12.26 12.30 -5.85
N VAL A 65 13.32 11.56 -5.54
CA VAL A 65 14.32 11.92 -4.53
C VAL A 65 14.99 13.25 -4.87
N GLN A 66 15.44 13.41 -6.11
CA GLN A 66 16.07 14.66 -6.56
C GLN A 66 15.09 15.84 -6.54
N TRP A 67 13.87 15.62 -7.02
CA TRP A 67 12.82 16.63 -6.95
C TRP A 67 12.51 17.02 -5.51
N SER A 68 12.38 16.06 -4.60
CA SER A 68 12.09 16.33 -3.18
C SER A 68 13.21 17.13 -2.51
N LYS A 69 14.48 16.81 -2.83
CA LYS A 69 15.63 17.60 -2.35
C LYS A 69 15.51 19.05 -2.78
N GLN A 70 15.28 19.31 -4.07
CA GLN A 70 15.12 20.66 -4.60
C GLN A 70 13.92 21.41 -3.99
N ALA A 71 12.78 20.70 -3.83
CA ALA A 71 11.60 21.29 -3.21
C ALA A 71 11.84 21.70 -1.75
N MET A 72 12.58 20.89 -0.97
CA MET A 72 12.94 21.24 0.41
C MET A 72 13.94 22.39 0.46
N GLU A 73 14.94 22.42 -0.42
CA GLU A 73 15.91 23.51 -0.51
C GLU A 73 15.22 24.85 -0.82
N ALA A 74 14.17 24.84 -1.63
CA ALA A 74 13.38 26.03 -1.93
C ALA A 74 12.56 26.57 -0.74
N GLU A 75 12.35 25.77 0.31
CA GLU A 75 11.66 26.19 1.54
C GLU A 75 12.60 26.84 2.57
N GLN A 76 13.84 27.09 2.20
CA GLN A 76 14.82 27.79 3.05
C GLN A 76 15.05 27.15 4.43
N VAL A 77 14.97 25.82 4.49
CA VAL A 77 15.33 25.06 5.69
C VAL A 77 16.85 25.07 5.88
N ASP A 78 17.32 24.99 7.11
CA ASP A 78 18.74 25.12 7.46
C ASP A 78 19.64 24.13 6.74
N ARG A 79 19.16 22.91 6.50
CA ARG A 79 19.95 21.86 5.87
C ARG A 79 19.05 20.82 5.18
N VAL A 80 19.41 20.47 3.95
CA VAL A 80 18.86 19.33 3.20
C VAL A 80 19.98 18.40 2.80
N PHE A 81 19.83 17.11 3.07
CA PHE A 81 20.81 16.10 2.68
C PHE A 81 20.13 14.80 2.28
N LEU A 82 20.79 14.01 1.45
CA LEU A 82 20.36 12.67 1.09
C LEU A 82 21.06 11.65 1.99
N GLN A 83 20.35 10.58 2.33
CA GLN A 83 20.87 9.45 3.06
C GLN A 83 20.66 8.19 2.24
N ASP A 84 21.72 7.39 2.07
CA ASP A 84 21.62 6.12 1.38
C ASP A 84 20.83 5.11 2.21
N VAL A 85 19.94 4.41 1.54
CA VAL A 85 19.10 3.38 2.16
C VAL A 85 18.89 2.22 1.18
N MET A 86 19.04 0.99 1.68
CA MET A 86 18.73 -0.21 0.91
C MET A 86 17.22 -0.43 0.86
N VAL A 87 16.70 -0.55 -0.36
CA VAL A 87 15.26 -0.77 -0.60
C VAL A 87 15.03 -1.95 -1.53
N PRO A 88 13.90 -2.67 -1.40
CA PRO A 88 13.51 -3.68 -2.37
C PRO A 88 13.33 -3.04 -3.75
N HIS A 89 13.90 -3.68 -4.78
CA HIS A 89 13.75 -3.27 -6.17
C HIS A 89 12.97 -4.34 -6.94
N TRP A 90 11.70 -4.07 -7.21
CA TRP A 90 10.84 -4.92 -8.03
C TRP A 90 10.43 -4.16 -9.30
N VAL A 91 10.58 -4.79 -10.44
CA VAL A 91 10.22 -4.22 -11.74
C VAL A 91 9.03 -4.98 -12.30
N ARG A 92 7.94 -4.27 -12.57
CA ARG A 92 6.84 -4.81 -13.34
C ARG A 92 7.31 -5.04 -14.78
N GLY A 93 7.29 -6.25 -15.24
CA GLY A 93 7.68 -6.61 -16.60
C GLY A 93 6.68 -6.18 -17.67
N ALA A 94 6.54 -6.96 -18.71
CA ALA A 94 5.52 -6.79 -19.73
C ALA A 94 4.10 -6.94 -19.12
N LYS A 95 3.09 -6.47 -19.84
CA LYS A 95 1.68 -6.60 -19.41
C LYS A 95 1.34 -8.07 -19.19
N GLU A 96 0.79 -8.37 -18.05
CA GLU A 96 0.35 -9.71 -17.63
C GLU A 96 -0.82 -10.20 -18.51
N VAL A 97 -0.83 -11.48 -18.82
CA VAL A 97 -1.91 -12.11 -19.60
C VAL A 97 -2.30 -13.42 -18.97
N ALA A 98 -3.59 -13.65 -18.79
CA ALA A 98 -4.13 -14.93 -18.38
C ALA A 98 -5.35 -15.34 -19.21
N TYR A 99 -5.53 -16.63 -19.36
CA TYR A 99 -6.64 -17.22 -20.11
C TYR A 99 -7.23 -18.40 -19.36
N ILE A 100 -8.55 -18.54 -19.43
CA ILE A 100 -9.23 -19.80 -19.13
C ILE A 100 -9.30 -20.59 -20.42
N LEU A 101 -8.82 -21.84 -20.36
CA LEU A 101 -8.89 -22.78 -21.47
C LEU A 101 -10.01 -23.79 -21.21
N ASN A 102 -10.98 -23.85 -22.10
CA ASN A 102 -12.07 -24.86 -22.06
C ASN A 102 -12.18 -25.55 -23.44
N GLY A 103 -11.52 -26.66 -23.56
CA GLY A 103 -11.29 -27.30 -24.84
C GLY A 103 -10.55 -26.39 -25.81
N THR A 104 -11.14 -26.07 -26.95
CA THR A 104 -10.57 -25.13 -27.94
C THR A 104 -10.86 -23.67 -27.63
N LYS A 105 -11.78 -23.38 -26.71
CA LYS A 105 -12.14 -22.00 -26.33
C LYS A 105 -11.13 -21.40 -25.39
N LYS A 106 -10.66 -20.18 -25.74
CA LYS A 106 -9.74 -19.39 -24.94
C LYS A 106 -10.42 -18.09 -24.54
N THR A 107 -10.59 -17.88 -23.23
CA THR A 107 -11.23 -16.67 -22.67
C THR A 107 -10.20 -15.88 -21.89
N ILE A 108 -10.00 -14.60 -22.23
CA ILE A 108 -9.08 -13.72 -21.52
C ILE A 108 -9.63 -13.42 -20.10
N VAL A 109 -8.73 -13.37 -19.13
CA VAL A 109 -9.04 -12.99 -17.75
C VAL A 109 -8.24 -11.73 -17.40
N PRO A 110 -8.90 -10.65 -16.94
CA PRO A 110 -8.19 -9.47 -16.46
C PRO A 110 -7.38 -9.80 -15.21
N ILE A 111 -6.06 -9.61 -15.27
CA ILE A 111 -5.15 -9.83 -14.15
C ILE A 111 -4.14 -8.68 -14.02
N ALA A 112 -3.56 -8.54 -12.84
CA ALA A 112 -2.41 -7.69 -12.57
C ALA A 112 -1.44 -8.40 -11.64
N ALA A 113 -0.14 -8.31 -11.93
CA ALA A 113 0.89 -8.82 -11.03
C ALA A 113 0.89 -8.06 -9.70
N LEU A 114 1.04 -8.80 -8.61
CA LEU A 114 1.27 -8.22 -7.29
C LEU A 114 2.72 -7.73 -7.18
N GLY A 115 2.93 -6.58 -6.57
CA GLY A 115 4.27 -6.08 -6.29
C GLY A 115 5.07 -7.08 -5.47
N GLY A 116 6.29 -7.35 -5.87
CA GLY A 116 7.15 -8.37 -5.28
C GLY A 116 6.92 -9.79 -5.82
N SER A 117 5.95 -10.00 -6.73
CA SER A 117 5.71 -11.32 -7.32
C SER A 117 6.81 -11.74 -8.29
N VAL A 118 7.08 -13.04 -8.34
CA VAL A 118 7.96 -13.67 -9.32
C VAL A 118 7.16 -13.96 -10.59
N GLY A 119 7.75 -13.69 -11.75
CA GLY A 119 7.13 -13.95 -13.03
C GLY A 119 7.09 -15.44 -13.37
N THR A 120 6.19 -15.81 -14.26
CA THR A 120 6.18 -17.15 -14.87
C THR A 120 7.37 -17.32 -15.85
N PRO A 121 7.79 -18.56 -16.17
CA PRO A 121 8.71 -18.79 -17.27
C PRO A 121 8.21 -18.14 -18.58
N ALA A 122 9.12 -17.88 -19.53
CA ALA A 122 8.79 -17.21 -20.79
C ALA A 122 7.63 -17.88 -21.58
N LYS A 123 7.46 -19.20 -21.45
CA LYS A 123 6.36 -19.96 -22.08
C LYS A 123 5.03 -19.84 -21.32
N GLY A 124 5.04 -19.17 -20.17
CA GLY A 124 3.91 -19.17 -19.25
C GLY A 124 3.73 -20.48 -18.49
N ILE A 125 2.63 -20.58 -17.74
CA ILE A 125 2.21 -21.80 -17.04
C ILE A 125 0.79 -22.14 -17.47
N THR A 126 0.55 -23.40 -17.81
CA THR A 126 -0.80 -23.94 -18.04
C THR A 126 -1.03 -25.06 -17.05
N ALA A 127 -2.04 -24.96 -16.22
CA ALA A 127 -2.39 -25.94 -15.21
C ALA A 127 -3.87 -25.86 -14.85
N GLU A 128 -4.38 -26.91 -14.22
CA GLU A 128 -5.70 -26.88 -13.61
C GLU A 128 -5.75 -25.86 -12.47
N VAL A 129 -6.92 -25.27 -12.28
CA VAL A 129 -7.16 -24.32 -11.19
C VAL A 129 -7.95 -25.00 -10.08
N ILE A 130 -7.53 -24.80 -8.84
CA ILE A 130 -8.29 -25.20 -7.66
C ILE A 130 -8.65 -23.95 -6.84
N GLU A 131 -9.94 -23.78 -6.56
CA GLU A 131 -10.45 -22.65 -5.79
C GLU A 131 -10.45 -22.97 -4.30
N VAL A 132 -10.06 -21.98 -3.49
CA VAL A 132 -10.15 -22.01 -2.01
C VAL A 132 -10.53 -20.63 -1.47
N LYS A 133 -11.17 -20.60 -0.31
CA LYS A 133 -11.57 -19.37 0.38
C LYS A 133 -10.77 -19.11 1.67
N SER A 134 -9.95 -20.06 2.09
CA SER A 134 -9.14 -19.92 3.29
C SER A 134 -7.89 -20.81 3.27
N PHE A 135 -6.90 -20.47 4.09
CA PHE A 135 -5.73 -21.32 4.30
C PHE A 135 -6.06 -22.67 4.99
N PRO A 136 -6.98 -22.75 5.97
CA PRO A 136 -7.44 -24.03 6.47
C PRO A 136 -8.02 -24.93 5.39
N GLU A 137 -8.87 -24.40 4.50
CA GLU A 137 -9.42 -25.14 3.35
C GLU A 137 -8.32 -25.64 2.42
N LEU A 138 -7.36 -24.78 2.07
CA LEU A 138 -6.19 -25.18 1.27
C LEU A 138 -5.42 -26.33 1.92
N ARG A 139 -5.13 -26.23 3.21
CA ARG A 139 -4.41 -27.27 3.94
C ARG A 139 -5.19 -28.59 4.01
N ALA A 140 -6.52 -28.53 4.15
CA ALA A 140 -7.37 -29.72 4.16
C ALA A 140 -7.39 -30.47 2.81
N LEU A 141 -7.14 -29.79 1.70
CA LEU A 141 -6.98 -30.44 0.39
C LEU A 141 -5.71 -31.30 0.29
N GLY A 142 -4.64 -30.86 0.97
CA GLY A 142 -3.35 -31.54 0.99
C GLY A 142 -2.58 -31.49 -0.34
N GLU A 143 -1.31 -31.94 -0.30
CA GLU A 143 -0.42 -31.93 -1.45
C GLU A 143 -0.98 -32.72 -2.64
N ALA A 144 -1.61 -33.87 -2.39
CA ALA A 144 -2.13 -34.74 -3.43
C ALA A 144 -3.15 -34.05 -4.37
N LYS A 145 -3.93 -33.09 -3.87
CA LYS A 145 -4.91 -32.36 -4.68
C LYS A 145 -4.37 -31.04 -5.22
N VAL A 146 -3.33 -30.45 -4.64
CA VAL A 146 -2.83 -29.12 -4.93
C VAL A 146 -1.60 -29.11 -5.83
N LYS A 147 -0.75 -30.12 -5.71
CA LYS A 147 0.50 -30.24 -6.47
C LYS A 147 0.30 -30.10 -7.97
N GLY A 148 1.10 -29.24 -8.60
CA GLY A 148 1.04 -28.99 -10.04
C GLY A 148 -0.14 -28.14 -10.50
N LYS A 149 -0.98 -27.64 -9.59
CA LYS A 149 -2.13 -26.78 -9.93
C LYS A 149 -1.86 -25.31 -9.62
N ILE A 150 -2.72 -24.45 -10.17
CA ILE A 150 -2.80 -23.05 -9.80
C ILE A 150 -3.87 -22.92 -8.70
N VAL A 151 -3.53 -22.33 -7.57
CA VAL A 151 -4.49 -22.06 -6.47
C VAL A 151 -5.14 -20.70 -6.69
N PHE A 152 -6.46 -20.68 -6.76
CA PHE A 152 -7.25 -19.46 -6.81
C PHE A 152 -7.85 -19.17 -5.43
N PHE A 153 -7.32 -18.13 -4.78
CA PHE A 153 -7.83 -17.63 -3.51
C PHE A 153 -9.02 -16.71 -3.76
N ASN A 154 -10.23 -17.16 -3.50
CA ASN A 154 -11.49 -16.48 -3.86
C ASN A 154 -12.31 -16.01 -2.66
N ARG A 155 -11.70 -15.68 -1.52
CA ARG A 155 -12.43 -15.07 -0.41
C ARG A 155 -12.71 -13.60 -0.73
N PRO A 156 -14.00 -13.18 -0.83
CA PRO A 156 -14.35 -11.79 -1.06
C PRO A 156 -14.12 -10.93 0.19
N MET A 157 -14.02 -9.62 0.01
CA MET A 157 -14.26 -8.68 1.09
C MET A 157 -15.72 -8.77 1.54
N ASP A 158 -15.96 -8.69 2.85
CA ASP A 158 -17.32 -8.72 3.39
C ASP A 158 -18.02 -7.37 3.12
N SER A 159 -18.95 -7.36 2.17
CA SER A 159 -19.71 -6.17 1.77
C SER A 159 -20.69 -5.65 2.85
N LYS A 160 -20.94 -6.42 3.92
CA LYS A 160 -21.78 -6.02 5.04
C LYS A 160 -21.04 -5.17 6.07
N LYS A 161 -19.72 -5.12 6.00
CA LYS A 161 -18.89 -4.30 6.90
C LYS A 161 -18.98 -2.83 6.52
N ILE A 162 -19.44 -2.01 7.43
CA ILE A 162 -19.45 -0.54 7.29
C ILE A 162 -18.01 0.00 7.26
N GLN A 163 -17.18 -0.56 8.10
CA GLN A 163 -15.74 -0.23 8.15
C GLN A 163 -15.00 -0.96 7.02
N THR A 164 -14.67 -0.25 5.96
CA THR A 164 -14.00 -0.82 4.77
C THR A 164 -12.69 -1.53 5.12
N PHE A 165 -11.92 -1.00 6.07
CA PHE A 165 -10.66 -1.63 6.50
C PHE A 165 -10.85 -2.94 7.27
N GLU A 166 -11.97 -3.14 7.97
CA GLU A 166 -12.30 -4.45 8.55
C GLU A 166 -12.58 -5.50 7.46
N ALA A 167 -13.35 -5.11 6.44
CA ALA A 167 -13.63 -5.97 5.29
C ALA A 167 -12.34 -6.35 4.54
N TYR A 168 -11.47 -5.36 4.32
CA TYR A 168 -10.16 -5.54 3.72
C TYR A 168 -9.27 -6.45 4.57
N GLY A 169 -9.16 -6.19 5.88
CA GLY A 169 -8.38 -6.99 6.83
C GLY A 169 -8.81 -8.45 6.86
N GLY A 170 -10.11 -8.72 6.71
CA GLY A 170 -10.66 -10.07 6.64
C GLY A 170 -10.31 -10.86 5.37
N ALA A 171 -9.76 -10.21 4.33
CA ALA A 171 -9.48 -10.83 3.04
C ALA A 171 -8.02 -10.72 2.58
N VAL A 172 -7.24 -9.78 3.12
CA VAL A 172 -5.93 -9.40 2.57
C VAL A 172 -4.82 -10.43 2.80
N ASP A 173 -4.94 -11.30 3.80
CA ASP A 173 -3.96 -12.35 4.09
C ASP A 173 -3.72 -13.28 2.89
N GLN A 174 -4.78 -13.62 2.14
CA GLN A 174 -4.67 -14.43 0.92
C GLN A 174 -3.80 -13.77 -0.16
N ARG A 175 -3.78 -12.43 -0.24
CA ARG A 175 -2.88 -11.70 -1.14
C ARG A 175 -1.46 -11.67 -0.61
N GLY A 176 -1.29 -11.44 0.68
CA GLY A 176 0.02 -11.30 1.31
C GLY A 176 0.80 -12.61 1.38
N ALA A 177 0.15 -13.72 1.70
CA ALA A 177 0.76 -15.00 1.98
C ALA A 177 0.27 -16.17 1.10
N GLY A 178 -0.71 -15.94 0.23
CA GLY A 178 -1.34 -17.02 -0.54
C GLY A 178 -0.35 -17.82 -1.39
N ALA A 179 0.56 -17.15 -2.09
CA ALA A 179 1.61 -17.82 -2.87
C ALA A 179 2.48 -18.73 -2.00
N THR A 180 2.88 -18.26 -0.82
CA THR A 180 3.67 -19.04 0.15
C THR A 180 2.89 -20.26 0.65
N GLU A 181 1.62 -20.10 1.03
CA GLU A 181 0.80 -21.23 1.50
C GLU A 181 0.55 -22.25 0.39
N ALA A 182 0.30 -21.79 -0.83
CA ALA A 182 0.11 -22.68 -1.98
C ALA A 182 1.39 -23.46 -2.35
N SER A 183 2.55 -22.81 -2.31
CA SER A 183 3.83 -23.46 -2.64
C SER A 183 4.20 -24.59 -1.70
N LYS A 184 3.82 -24.51 -0.40
CA LYS A 184 4.04 -25.57 0.59
C LYS A 184 3.36 -26.89 0.20
N LEU A 185 2.35 -26.82 -0.65
CA LEU A 185 1.61 -27.99 -1.17
C LEU A 185 1.92 -28.25 -2.65
N GLY A 186 3.03 -27.70 -3.18
CA GLY A 186 3.49 -27.97 -4.54
C GLY A 186 2.68 -27.28 -5.64
N ALA A 187 1.91 -26.25 -5.35
CA ALA A 187 1.25 -25.45 -6.39
C ALA A 187 2.28 -24.77 -7.31
N VAL A 188 1.93 -24.62 -8.59
CA VAL A 188 2.80 -23.98 -9.61
C VAL A 188 2.48 -22.51 -9.82
N GLY A 189 1.40 -22.01 -9.21
CA GLY A 189 1.02 -20.60 -9.26
C GLY A 189 -0.11 -20.29 -8.27
N ALA A 190 -0.28 -19.00 -8.00
CA ALA A 190 -1.37 -18.49 -7.15
C ALA A 190 -2.04 -17.30 -7.83
N ILE A 191 -3.35 -17.29 -7.81
CA ILE A 191 -4.21 -16.19 -8.24
C ILE A 191 -5.04 -15.76 -7.04
N VAL A 192 -5.22 -14.46 -6.88
CA VAL A 192 -5.96 -13.91 -5.75
C VAL A 192 -7.06 -13.00 -6.28
N ARG A 193 -8.28 -13.17 -5.75
CA ARG A 193 -9.39 -12.26 -6.03
C ARG A 193 -9.01 -10.84 -5.62
N SER A 194 -9.37 -9.87 -6.46
CA SER A 194 -9.20 -8.44 -6.13
C SER A 194 -9.84 -8.08 -4.79
N MET A 195 -9.15 -7.27 -3.99
CA MET A 195 -9.64 -6.75 -2.71
C MET A 195 -10.65 -5.62 -2.97
N SER A 196 -11.85 -6.02 -3.37
CA SER A 196 -12.96 -5.12 -3.69
C SER A 196 -14.28 -5.75 -3.26
N SER A 197 -15.25 -4.91 -2.91
CA SER A 197 -16.65 -5.32 -2.67
C SER A 197 -17.45 -5.48 -3.97
N THR A 198 -16.94 -4.96 -5.09
CA THR A 198 -17.57 -5.02 -6.41
C THR A 198 -16.86 -6.05 -7.30
N LEU A 199 -17.59 -6.56 -8.28
CA LEU A 199 -17.03 -7.36 -9.38
C LEU A 199 -16.95 -6.49 -10.62
N ASN A 200 -15.74 -6.33 -11.15
CA ASN A 200 -15.46 -5.60 -12.37
C ASN A 200 -14.20 -6.15 -13.05
N ASP A 201 -13.92 -5.68 -14.26
CA ASP A 201 -12.76 -6.09 -15.05
C ASP A 201 -11.48 -5.29 -14.78
N PHE A 202 -11.46 -4.54 -13.68
CA PHE A 202 -10.30 -3.76 -13.25
C PHE A 202 -9.59 -4.47 -12.11
N PRO A 203 -8.51 -5.24 -12.38
CA PRO A 203 -7.81 -5.97 -11.33
C PRO A 203 -7.12 -5.01 -10.36
N HIS A 204 -7.32 -5.23 -9.07
CA HIS A 204 -6.65 -4.46 -8.03
C HIS A 204 -5.32 -5.10 -7.69
N THR A 205 -4.25 -4.33 -7.79
CA THR A 205 -2.92 -4.76 -7.39
C THR A 205 -2.64 -4.45 -5.90
N GLY A 206 -1.51 -4.87 -5.44
CA GLY A 206 -0.98 -4.65 -4.10
C GLY A 206 0.37 -5.33 -4.03
N SER A 207 0.82 -5.73 -2.85
CA SER A 207 2.07 -6.47 -2.68
C SER A 207 1.82 -7.88 -2.16
N THR A 208 2.69 -8.81 -2.56
CA THR A 208 2.83 -10.13 -1.96
C THR A 208 4.21 -10.28 -1.33
N ARG A 209 4.34 -11.22 -0.40
CA ARG A 209 5.61 -11.57 0.21
C ARG A 209 5.77 -13.07 0.18
N TYR A 210 6.95 -13.53 -0.15
CA TYR A 210 7.30 -14.94 -0.09
C TYR A 210 7.94 -15.26 1.25
N GLY A 211 7.61 -16.42 1.81
CA GLY A 211 8.29 -16.97 2.97
C GLY A 211 9.69 -17.45 2.63
N VAL A 212 10.48 -17.74 3.67
CA VAL A 212 11.83 -18.30 3.49
C VAL A 212 11.74 -19.63 2.74
N GLY A 213 12.58 -19.81 1.72
CA GLY A 213 12.61 -21.03 0.91
C GLY A 213 11.52 -21.15 -0.17
N VAL A 214 10.74 -20.10 -0.37
CA VAL A 214 9.77 -20.01 -1.50
C VAL A 214 10.42 -19.16 -2.59
N PRO A 215 10.47 -19.65 -3.85
CA PRO A 215 11.07 -18.93 -4.97
C PRO A 215 10.29 -17.68 -5.33
#